data_ea0d2c33a29004679ba3d5fb0b95303d
#
_entry.id   ea0d2c33a29004679ba3d5fb0b95303d
#
_cell.length_a   1.000
_cell.length_b   1.000
_cell.length_c   1.000
_cell.angle_alpha   90.00
_cell.angle_beta   90.00
_cell.angle_gamma   90.00
#
_symmetry.space_group_name_H-M   'P 1'
#
loop_
_entity.id
_entity.type
_entity.pdbx_description
1 polymer ?
#
loop_
_entity_poly.entity_id
_entity_poly.type
_entity_poly.pdbx_seq_one_letter_code
_entity_poly.pdbx_strand_id
1 'polypeptide(L)'
;MVSLEDVERIVAAFPETVETTKHGHRTWAVGGKGFAWERPFSKADLKRYGDEKPPDGPILAIKVEDLAEKEAVLAARAGDGFFTIPHFDGYAAVLVELDKVPEQVLREALLDGWLVHAPAEVAKAHLDGR
;
A
#
# COMPACT_ATOMS: atom_id res chain seq x y z
N MET A 1 5.49 2.82 -15.70
CA MET A 1 4.20 2.33 -15.15
C MET A 1 4.45 1.07 -14.32
N VAL A 2 3.98 1.07 -13.08
CA VAL A 2 4.17 -0.07 -12.16
C VAL A 2 2.95 -0.99 -12.24
N SER A 3 3.18 -2.30 -12.25
CA SER A 3 2.11 -3.30 -12.30
C SER A 3 2.01 -4.05 -10.97
N LEU A 4 0.96 -4.86 -10.81
CA LEU A 4 0.83 -5.75 -9.65
C LEU A 4 1.93 -6.80 -9.62
N GLU A 5 2.41 -7.23 -10.77
CA GLU A 5 3.56 -8.14 -10.88
C GLU A 5 4.84 -7.48 -10.35
N ASP A 6 5.00 -6.17 -10.57
CA ASP A 6 6.12 -5.42 -10.00
C ASP A 6 6.01 -5.37 -8.46
N VAL A 7 4.80 -5.19 -7.93
CA VAL A 7 4.55 -5.23 -6.48
C VAL A 7 4.98 -6.58 -5.93
N GLU A 8 4.55 -7.67 -6.57
CA GLU A 8 4.93 -9.04 -6.18
C GLU A 8 6.45 -9.19 -6.13
N ARG A 9 7.15 -8.72 -7.16
CA ARG A 9 8.60 -8.79 -7.24
C ARG A 9 9.27 -7.99 -6.13
N ILE A 10 8.78 -6.80 -5.85
CA ILE A 10 9.34 -5.93 -4.80
C ILE A 10 9.19 -6.58 -3.42
N VAL A 11 7.98 -7.02 -3.08
CA VAL A 11 7.72 -7.58 -1.74
C VAL A 11 8.34 -8.96 -1.55
N ALA A 12 8.65 -9.66 -2.63
CA ALA A 12 9.34 -10.95 -2.55
C ALA A 12 10.72 -10.82 -1.91
N ALA A 13 11.31 -9.62 -1.93
CA ALA A 13 12.59 -9.35 -1.28
C ALA A 13 12.46 -9.14 0.23
N PHE A 14 11.23 -8.99 0.75
CA PHE A 14 11.01 -8.77 2.18
C PHE A 14 10.77 -10.11 2.88
N PRO A 15 11.56 -10.44 3.92
CA PRO A 15 11.48 -11.73 4.60
C PRO A 15 10.08 -12.03 5.15
N GLU A 16 9.70 -13.31 5.11
CA GLU A 16 8.46 -13.83 5.69
C GLU A 16 7.18 -13.20 5.11
N THR A 17 7.28 -12.60 3.94
CA THR A 17 6.12 -12.08 3.23
C THR A 17 5.39 -13.23 2.55
N VAL A 18 4.06 -13.26 2.74
CA VAL A 18 3.19 -14.29 2.17
C VAL A 18 2.11 -13.58 1.34
N GLU A 19 1.90 -14.08 0.12
CA GLU A 19 0.77 -13.60 -0.67
C GLU A 19 -0.45 -14.48 -0.38
N THR A 20 -1.60 -13.84 -0.20
CA THR A 20 -2.88 -14.52 0.01
C THR A 20 -3.98 -13.76 -0.72
N THR A 21 -5.20 -14.27 -0.66
CA THR A 21 -6.36 -13.61 -1.26
C THR A 21 -7.36 -13.32 -0.16
N LYS A 22 -7.78 -12.06 -0.04
CA LYS A 22 -8.83 -11.63 0.88
C LYS A 22 -9.88 -10.86 0.11
N HIS A 23 -11.14 -11.21 0.28
CA HIS A 23 -12.26 -10.56 -0.41
C HIS A 23 -12.08 -10.53 -1.94
N GLY A 24 -11.45 -11.58 -2.49
CA GLY A 24 -11.21 -11.67 -3.92
C GLY A 24 -10.02 -10.87 -4.43
N HIS A 25 -9.23 -10.25 -3.55
CA HIS A 25 -8.11 -9.40 -3.93
C HIS A 25 -6.78 -9.92 -3.41
N ARG A 26 -5.72 -9.72 -4.20
CA ARG A 26 -4.36 -10.09 -3.81
C ARG A 26 -3.94 -9.28 -2.60
N THR A 27 -3.40 -9.96 -1.60
CA THR A 27 -2.97 -9.35 -0.34
C THR A 27 -1.61 -9.90 0.04
N TRP A 28 -0.70 -9.01 0.44
CA TRP A 28 0.62 -9.40 0.92
C TRP A 28 0.67 -9.14 2.42
N ALA A 29 1.12 -10.14 3.16
CA ALA A 29 1.07 -10.13 4.64
C ALA A 29 2.40 -10.53 5.24
N VAL A 30 2.67 -10.05 6.45
CA VAL A 30 3.78 -10.46 7.29
C VAL A 30 3.27 -10.52 8.73
N GLY A 31 3.72 -11.52 9.50
CA GLY A 31 3.23 -11.70 10.86
C GLY A 31 1.73 -11.96 10.94
N GLY A 32 1.13 -12.52 9.90
CA GLY A 32 -0.29 -12.81 9.85
C GLY A 32 -1.18 -11.60 9.53
N LYS A 33 -0.58 -10.45 9.20
CA LYS A 33 -1.34 -9.22 8.95
C LYS A 33 -1.01 -8.64 7.58
N GLY A 34 -2.04 -8.25 6.82
CA GLY A 34 -1.86 -7.63 5.52
C GLY A 34 -1.25 -6.23 5.63
N PHE A 35 -0.18 -5.98 4.87
CA PHE A 35 0.45 -4.66 4.84
C PHE A 35 0.27 -3.97 3.48
N ALA A 36 -0.12 -4.71 2.45
CA ALA A 36 -0.43 -4.16 1.14
C ALA A 36 -1.45 -5.06 0.45
N TRP A 37 -2.42 -4.46 -0.23
CA TRP A 37 -3.43 -5.24 -0.93
C TRP A 37 -3.99 -4.46 -2.11
N GLU A 38 -4.43 -5.22 -3.10
CA GLU A 38 -5.14 -4.69 -4.26
C GLU A 38 -6.48 -4.12 -3.81
N ARG A 39 -6.76 -2.86 -4.12
CA ARG A 39 -7.96 -2.19 -3.60
C ARG A 39 -8.67 -1.37 -4.68
N PRO A 40 -9.38 -2.03 -5.60
CA PRO A 40 -10.17 -1.29 -6.59
C PRO A 40 -11.35 -0.57 -5.92
N PHE A 41 -11.87 0.46 -6.57
CA PHE A 41 -13.03 1.16 -6.07
C PHE A 41 -14.26 0.23 -6.10
N SER A 42 -14.99 0.21 -4.99
CA SER A 42 -16.30 -0.44 -4.92
C SER A 42 -17.36 0.51 -5.49
N LYS A 43 -18.59 0.01 -5.65
CA LYS A 43 -19.71 0.85 -6.08
C LYS A 43 -19.95 1.99 -5.09
N ALA A 44 -19.81 1.70 -3.78
CA ALA A 44 -19.95 2.72 -2.73
C ALA A 44 -18.87 3.79 -2.84
N ASP A 45 -17.62 3.39 -3.14
CA ASP A 45 -16.53 4.32 -3.34
C ASP A 45 -16.80 5.25 -4.51
N LEU A 46 -17.27 4.72 -5.63
CA LEU A 46 -17.60 5.50 -6.81
C LEU A 46 -18.68 6.53 -6.51
N LYS A 47 -19.70 6.13 -5.75
CA LYS A 47 -20.78 7.03 -5.37
C LYS A 47 -20.28 8.17 -4.48
N ARG A 48 -19.41 7.87 -3.51
CA ARG A 48 -18.84 8.87 -2.61
C ARG A 48 -17.85 9.80 -3.32
N TYR A 49 -17.22 9.31 -4.38
CA TYR A 49 -16.26 10.09 -5.16
C TYR A 49 -16.95 11.21 -5.95
N GLY A 50 -18.24 11.08 -6.19
CA GLY A 50 -19.05 12.09 -6.84
C GLY A 50 -18.71 12.26 -8.32
N ASP A 51 -18.55 13.51 -8.73
CA ASP A 51 -18.28 13.84 -10.14
C ASP A 51 -16.81 13.72 -10.51
N GLU A 52 -15.93 13.46 -9.53
CA GLU A 52 -14.51 13.27 -9.82
C GLU A 52 -14.28 11.95 -10.55
N LYS A 53 -13.35 11.99 -11.50
CA LYS A 53 -12.99 10.80 -12.23
C LYS A 53 -12.17 9.84 -11.35
N PRO A 54 -12.63 8.59 -11.15
CA PRO A 54 -11.84 7.63 -10.40
C PRO A 54 -10.59 7.21 -11.18
N PRO A 55 -9.55 6.68 -10.50
CA PRO A 55 -8.37 6.16 -11.17
C PRO A 55 -8.72 5.07 -12.17
N ASP A 56 -8.10 5.10 -13.35
CA ASP A 56 -8.34 4.11 -14.40
C ASP A 56 -7.52 2.83 -14.22
N GLY A 57 -6.38 2.93 -13.57
CA GLY A 57 -5.45 1.80 -13.42
C GLY A 57 -5.57 1.10 -12.08
N PRO A 58 -4.69 0.13 -11.83
CA PRO A 58 -4.69 -0.60 -10.56
C PRO A 58 -4.40 0.31 -9.37
N ILE A 59 -5.07 0.02 -8.25
CA ILE A 59 -4.89 0.76 -6.99
C ILE A 59 -4.41 -0.22 -5.94
N LEU A 60 -3.37 0.18 -5.22
CA LEU A 60 -2.81 -0.60 -4.12
C LEU A 60 -3.06 0.15 -2.81
N ALA A 61 -3.50 -0.56 -1.77
CA ALA A 61 -3.56 -0.01 -0.42
C ALA A 61 -2.31 -0.44 0.33
N ILE A 62 -1.71 0.46 1.10
CA ILE A 62 -0.49 0.19 1.86
C ILE A 62 -0.68 0.70 3.28
N LYS A 63 -0.38 -0.14 4.27
CA LYS A 63 -0.43 0.23 5.68
C LYS A 63 0.63 1.27 6.00
N VAL A 64 0.29 2.17 6.90
CA VAL A 64 1.24 3.10 7.52
C VAL A 64 1.16 2.95 9.03
N GLU A 65 2.13 3.50 9.74
CA GLU A 65 2.26 3.27 11.18
C GLU A 65 1.08 3.81 11.98
N ASP A 66 0.65 5.04 11.66
CA ASP A 66 -0.46 5.70 12.36
C ASP A 66 -1.08 6.79 11.47
N LEU A 67 -2.06 7.51 12.01
CA LEU A 67 -2.74 8.57 11.26
C LEU A 67 -1.86 9.78 11.00
N ALA A 68 -0.90 10.08 11.88
CA ALA A 68 0.04 11.17 11.66
C ALA A 68 0.96 10.86 10.47
N GLU A 69 1.45 9.63 10.40
CA GLU A 69 2.24 9.18 9.26
C GLU A 69 1.42 9.19 7.97
N LYS A 70 0.16 8.80 8.04
CA LYS A 70 -0.76 8.87 6.90
C LYS A 70 -0.84 10.29 6.34
N GLU A 71 -1.04 11.28 7.20
CA GLU A 71 -1.11 12.68 6.77
C GLU A 71 0.20 13.13 6.13
N ALA A 72 1.32 12.76 6.73
CA ALA A 72 2.65 13.13 6.22
C ALA A 72 2.90 12.53 4.83
N VAL A 73 2.58 11.26 4.64
CA VAL A 73 2.75 10.58 3.35
C VAL A 73 1.85 11.20 2.29
N LEU A 74 0.59 11.45 2.62
CA LEU A 74 -0.36 12.06 1.66
C LEU A 74 0.10 13.45 1.24
N ALA A 75 0.64 14.25 2.17
CA ALA A 75 1.14 15.57 1.86
C ALA A 75 2.41 15.51 1.01
N ALA A 76 3.34 14.62 1.35
CA ALA A 76 4.63 14.52 0.66
C ALA A 76 4.51 13.87 -0.72
N ARG A 77 3.56 12.96 -0.92
CA ARG A 77 3.48 12.10 -2.12
C ARG A 77 2.22 12.32 -2.95
N ALA A 78 1.49 13.40 -2.73
CA ALA A 78 0.27 13.70 -3.50
C ALA A 78 0.52 13.73 -5.01
N GLY A 79 1.67 14.26 -5.44
CA GLY A 79 2.06 14.31 -6.85
C GLY A 79 2.52 12.97 -7.41
N ASP A 80 2.71 11.96 -6.58
CA ASP A 80 3.20 10.64 -6.97
C ASP A 80 2.10 9.57 -7.02
N GLY A 81 0.84 9.99 -6.99
CA GLY A 81 -0.29 9.07 -7.09
C GLY A 81 -0.83 8.55 -5.75
N PHE A 82 -0.35 9.09 -4.63
CA PHE A 82 -0.85 8.72 -3.29
C PHE A 82 -2.11 9.53 -2.98
N PHE A 83 -3.12 8.84 -2.42
CA PHE A 83 -4.40 9.49 -2.10
C PHE A 83 -5.16 8.71 -1.04
N THR A 84 -6.30 9.22 -0.63
CA THR A 84 -7.21 8.53 0.29
C THR A 84 -8.65 8.73 -0.18
N ILE A 85 -9.56 7.92 0.38
CA ILE A 85 -10.99 8.00 0.09
C ILE A 85 -11.76 7.98 1.40
N PRO A 86 -13.04 8.41 1.42
CA PRO A 86 -13.84 8.44 2.66
C PRO A 86 -13.88 7.12 3.41
N HIS A 87 -13.91 5.98 2.71
CA HIS A 87 -13.92 4.67 3.36
C HIS A 87 -12.68 4.44 4.23
N PHE A 88 -11.57 5.12 3.93
CA PHE A 88 -10.31 4.99 4.66
C PHE A 88 -10.10 6.07 5.71
N ASP A 89 -11.09 6.94 5.93
CA ASP A 89 -10.99 7.95 6.98
C ASP A 89 -10.81 7.28 8.35
N GLY A 90 -9.82 7.72 9.11
CA GLY A 90 -9.51 7.16 10.42
C GLY A 90 -8.78 5.82 10.36
N TYR A 91 -8.44 5.33 9.18
CA TYR A 91 -7.71 4.07 9.01
C TYR A 91 -6.27 4.36 8.56
N ALA A 92 -5.29 3.71 9.21
CA ALA A 92 -3.87 3.94 8.96
C ALA A 92 -3.38 3.18 7.71
N ALA A 93 -3.89 3.59 6.57
CA ALA A 93 -3.46 3.09 5.25
C ALA A 93 -3.67 4.17 4.20
N VAL A 94 -2.87 4.13 3.15
CA VAL A 94 -2.99 5.05 2.01
C VAL A 94 -3.28 4.24 0.75
N LEU A 95 -3.82 4.91 -0.26
CA LEU A 95 -4.04 4.32 -1.58
C LEU A 95 -3.02 4.88 -2.56
N VAL A 96 -2.60 4.05 -3.51
CA VAL A 96 -1.58 4.42 -4.50
C VAL A 96 -2.07 4.02 -5.89
N GLU A 97 -2.07 4.98 -6.82
CA GLU A 97 -2.31 4.69 -8.23
C GLU A 97 -1.02 4.14 -8.83
N LEU A 98 -1.02 2.85 -9.17
CA LEU A 98 0.19 2.21 -9.71
C LEU A 98 0.63 2.80 -11.04
N ASP A 99 -0.30 3.35 -11.82
CA ASP A 99 0.02 4.01 -13.08
C ASP A 99 0.82 5.31 -12.91
N LYS A 100 0.80 5.89 -11.73
CA LYS A 100 1.42 7.20 -11.46
C LYS A 100 2.64 7.14 -10.56
N VAL A 101 2.73 6.14 -9.69
CA VAL A 101 3.79 6.09 -8.69
C VAL A 101 5.14 5.73 -9.32
N PRO A 102 6.22 6.47 -9.00
CA PRO A 102 7.57 6.04 -9.37
C PRO A 102 7.94 4.77 -8.61
N GLU A 103 8.62 3.83 -9.25
CA GLU A 103 8.94 2.55 -8.64
C GLU A 103 9.72 2.70 -7.33
N GLN A 104 10.69 3.63 -7.28
CA GLN A 104 11.48 3.85 -6.07
C GLN A 104 10.63 4.32 -4.90
N VAL A 105 9.67 5.20 -5.16
CA VAL A 105 8.74 5.69 -4.14
C VAL A 105 7.84 4.56 -3.64
N LEU A 106 7.35 3.72 -4.56
CA LEU A 106 6.54 2.56 -4.19
C LEU A 106 7.34 1.57 -3.34
N ARG A 107 8.59 1.32 -3.72
CA ARG A 107 9.48 0.41 -2.98
C ARG A 107 9.66 0.86 -1.54
N GLU A 108 9.88 2.16 -1.33
CA GLU A 108 10.02 2.73 0.01
C GLU A 108 8.72 2.60 0.81
N ALA A 109 7.59 2.91 0.18
CA ALA A 109 6.28 2.82 0.84
C ALA A 109 5.94 1.36 1.23
N LEU A 110 6.26 0.41 0.37
CA LEU A 110 6.03 -1.02 0.66
C LEU A 110 6.92 -1.51 1.80
N LEU A 111 8.17 -1.07 1.84
CA LEU A 111 9.05 -1.41 2.96
C LEU A 111 8.51 -0.86 4.27
N ASP A 112 8.09 0.40 4.29
CA ASP A 112 7.51 1.01 5.48
C ASP A 112 6.24 0.28 5.93
N GLY A 113 5.39 -0.13 4.99
CA GLY A 113 4.19 -0.92 5.29
C GLY A 113 4.53 -2.28 5.90
N TRP A 114 5.54 -2.95 5.33
CA TRP A 114 6.04 -4.22 5.86
C TRP A 114 6.55 -4.06 7.29
N LEU A 115 7.28 -2.97 7.55
CA LEU A 115 7.84 -2.68 8.88
C LEU A 115 6.77 -2.48 9.94
N VAL A 116 5.56 -2.06 9.58
CA VAL A 116 4.46 -1.90 10.53
C VAL A 116 4.12 -3.24 11.23
N HIS A 117 4.21 -4.35 10.51
CA HIS A 117 3.78 -5.67 11.01
C HIS A 117 4.89 -6.71 11.11
N ALA A 118 6.07 -6.45 10.55
CA ALA A 118 7.18 -7.40 10.61
C ALA A 118 7.61 -7.63 12.06
N PRO A 119 7.89 -8.88 12.47
CA PRO A 119 8.47 -9.14 13.79
C PRO A 119 9.78 -8.36 13.95
N ALA A 120 10.02 -7.83 15.16
CA ALA A 120 11.15 -6.95 15.40
C ALA A 120 12.49 -7.54 15.00
N GLU A 121 12.71 -8.82 15.27
CA GLU A 121 13.96 -9.50 14.93
C GLU A 121 14.14 -9.63 13.42
N VAL A 122 13.06 -9.92 12.70
CA VAL A 122 13.07 -10.06 11.25
C VAL A 122 13.31 -8.70 10.61
N ALA A 123 12.65 -7.66 11.12
CA ALA A 123 12.81 -6.30 10.63
C ALA A 123 14.25 -5.82 10.81
N LYS A 124 14.81 -6.04 11.99
CA LYS A 124 16.20 -5.64 12.29
C LYS A 124 17.19 -6.35 11.37
N ALA A 125 17.05 -7.67 11.22
CA ALA A 125 17.96 -8.44 10.37
C ALA A 125 17.90 -7.96 8.92
N HIS A 126 16.71 -7.66 8.40
CA HIS A 126 16.57 -7.16 7.05
C HIS A 126 17.21 -5.79 6.86
N LEU A 127 16.98 -4.88 7.80
CA LEU A 127 17.54 -3.53 7.73
C LEU A 127 19.06 -3.55 7.88
N ASP A 128 19.59 -4.39 8.75
CA ASP A 128 21.03 -4.52 8.97
C ASP A 128 21.75 -5.13 7.76
N GLY A 129 21.06 -5.95 6.99
CA GLY A 129 21.60 -6.60 5.80
C GLY A 129 21.53 -5.79 4.50
N ARG A 130 21.02 -4.58 4.56
CA ARG A 130 20.84 -3.72 3.37
C ARG A 130 22.11 -3.05 2.91
#